data_aac94bb993e6644166209bc704c493d3
#
_entry.id   aac94bb993e6644166209bc704c493d3
#
_cell.length_a   1.000
_cell.length_b   1.000
_cell.length_c   1.000
_cell.angle_alpha   90.00
_cell.angle_beta   90.00
_cell.angle_gamma   90.00
#
_symmetry.space_group_name_H-M   'P 1'
#
loop_
_entity.id
_entity.type
_entity.pdbx_description
1 polymer ?
#
loop_
_entity_poly.entity_id
_entity_poly.type
_entity_poly.pdbx_seq_one_letter_code
_entity_poly.pdbx_strand_id
1 'polypeptide(L)'
;MGALLNRSWLPWPAQFAIAILLLDLVRKVTLALPEARREEAARARLFAPDFHLRPEVGQTLETVRRAIGERRRLRFGYLDLAGRVSTRSVEPLGLYYWGATWTLADWCESRAAFRNFRVDRMSTVELGVEFPAAPEKSLEAFLIAMRRQP
;
A
#
# COMPACT_ATOMS: atom_id res chain seq x y z
N MET A 1 -18.41 -29.27 4.48
CA MET A 1 -17.72 -28.77 5.69
C MET A 1 -16.48 -28.03 5.25
N GLY A 2 -16.60 -26.74 4.97
CA GLY A 2 -15.49 -25.85 4.59
C GLY A 2 -15.17 -24.96 5.77
N ALA A 3 -14.13 -25.27 6.53
CA ALA A 3 -13.58 -24.36 7.52
C ALA A 3 -12.92 -23.21 6.78
N LEU A 4 -13.62 -22.10 6.65
CA LEU A 4 -13.07 -20.82 6.25
C LEU A 4 -11.99 -20.45 7.25
N LEU A 5 -10.74 -20.57 6.87
CA LEU A 5 -9.60 -20.02 7.57
C LEU A 5 -9.75 -18.50 7.63
N ASN A 6 -10.46 -18.04 8.65
CA ASN A 6 -10.52 -16.62 9.00
C ASN A 6 -9.12 -16.21 9.50
N ARG A 7 -8.32 -15.65 8.60
CA ARG A 7 -6.97 -15.12 8.88
C ARG A 7 -6.95 -13.83 9.71
N SER A 8 -8.04 -13.48 10.33
CA SER A 8 -8.16 -12.25 11.14
C SER A 8 -7.48 -12.33 12.51
N TRP A 9 -6.95 -13.49 12.90
CA TRP A 9 -6.34 -13.72 14.22
C TRP A 9 -4.82 -13.50 14.28
N LEU A 10 -4.14 -13.33 13.13
CA LEU A 10 -2.71 -13.01 13.18
C LEU A 10 -2.54 -11.55 13.66
N PRO A 11 -1.77 -11.33 14.74
CA PRO A 11 -1.52 -9.97 15.20
C PRO A 11 -0.87 -9.14 14.09
N TRP A 12 -1.32 -7.91 13.94
CA TRP A 12 -0.87 -6.95 12.94
C TRP A 12 0.65 -6.95 12.67
N PRO A 13 1.53 -7.01 13.69
CA PRO A 13 2.98 -7.08 13.47
C PRO A 13 3.44 -8.33 12.71
N ALA A 14 2.81 -9.48 12.94
CA ALA A 14 3.17 -10.73 12.28
C ALA A 14 2.80 -10.74 10.80
N GLN A 15 1.70 -10.11 10.41
CA GLN A 15 1.31 -9.97 9.01
C GLN A 15 2.31 -9.10 8.24
N PHE A 16 2.82 -8.04 8.85
CA PHE A 16 3.87 -7.21 8.27
C PHE A 16 5.20 -7.96 8.11
N ALA A 17 5.60 -8.75 9.10
CA ALA A 17 6.81 -9.55 9.03
C ALA A 17 6.78 -10.56 7.86
N ILE A 18 5.67 -11.24 7.66
CA ILE A 18 5.48 -12.18 6.54
C ILE A 18 5.52 -11.44 5.19
N ALA A 19 4.88 -10.28 5.08
CA ALA A 19 4.89 -9.51 3.84
C ALA A 19 6.28 -8.97 3.50
N ILE A 20 7.05 -8.55 4.50
CA ILE A 20 8.42 -8.09 4.32
C ILE A 20 9.31 -9.23 3.84
N LEU A 21 9.16 -10.44 4.40
CA LEU A 21 9.88 -11.65 3.96
C LEU A 21 9.53 -12.01 2.51
N LEU A 22 8.25 -11.95 2.15
CA LEU A 22 7.79 -12.21 0.79
C LEU A 22 8.31 -11.15 -0.20
N LEU A 23 8.34 -9.88 0.19
CA LEU A 23 8.90 -8.79 -0.62
C LEU A 23 10.40 -8.95 -0.84
N ASP A 24 11.15 -9.35 0.20
CA ASP A 24 12.58 -9.62 0.08
C ASP A 24 12.85 -10.82 -0.84
N LEU A 25 12.05 -11.88 -0.74
CA LEU A 25 12.11 -13.03 -1.63
C LEU A 25 11.79 -12.64 -3.08
N VAL A 26 10.71 -11.89 -3.31
CA VAL A 26 10.34 -11.39 -4.64
C VAL A 26 11.42 -10.51 -5.22
N ARG A 27 12.02 -9.63 -4.42
CA ARG A 27 13.15 -8.78 -4.83
C ARG A 27 14.36 -9.63 -5.25
N LYS A 28 14.74 -10.63 -4.46
CA LYS A 28 15.87 -11.54 -4.77
C LYS A 28 15.62 -12.32 -6.07
N VAL A 29 14.42 -12.85 -6.24
CA VAL A 29 14.00 -13.55 -7.46
C VAL A 29 14.02 -12.61 -8.66
N THR A 30 13.50 -11.39 -8.52
CA THR A 30 13.48 -10.39 -9.62
C THR A 30 14.89 -9.95 -10.02
N LEU A 31 15.81 -9.82 -9.07
CA LEU A 31 17.21 -9.50 -9.36
C LEU A 31 17.98 -10.64 -10.04
N ALA A 32 17.55 -11.88 -9.83
CA ALA A 32 18.11 -13.07 -10.47
C ALA A 32 17.57 -13.32 -11.89
N LEU A 33 16.52 -12.62 -12.32
CA LEU A 33 15.91 -12.78 -13.65
C LEU A 33 16.71 -12.00 -14.72
N PRO A 34 16.85 -12.54 -15.95
CA PRO A 34 17.35 -11.79 -17.11
C PRO A 34 16.53 -10.52 -17.36
N GLU A 35 17.16 -9.46 -17.87
CA GLU A 35 16.52 -8.13 -18.05
C GLU A 35 15.19 -8.18 -18.83
N ALA A 36 15.14 -8.97 -19.91
CA ALA A 36 13.92 -9.15 -20.69
C ALA A 36 12.73 -9.69 -19.88
N ARG A 37 12.98 -10.52 -18.86
CA ARG A 37 11.94 -11.06 -17.97
C ARG A 37 11.61 -10.14 -16.79
N ARG A 38 12.50 -9.19 -16.47
CA ARG A 38 12.21 -8.18 -15.44
C ARG A 38 11.10 -7.22 -15.85
N GLU A 39 11.08 -6.83 -17.12
CA GLU A 39 9.99 -5.99 -17.67
C GLU A 39 8.65 -6.73 -17.69
N GLU A 40 8.66 -8.00 -18.01
CA GLU A 40 7.46 -8.86 -18.02
C GLU A 40 6.94 -9.08 -16.60
N ALA A 41 7.82 -9.33 -15.63
CA ALA A 41 7.46 -9.43 -14.21
C ALA A 41 7.01 -8.09 -13.61
N ALA A 42 7.55 -6.96 -14.08
CA ALA A 42 7.08 -5.64 -13.69
C ALA A 42 5.68 -5.34 -14.25
N ARG A 43 5.37 -5.81 -15.45
CA ARG A 43 4.01 -5.75 -16.04
C ARG A 43 3.04 -6.70 -15.34
N ALA A 44 3.49 -7.91 -14.97
CA ALA A 44 2.68 -8.90 -14.25
C ALA A 44 2.33 -8.47 -12.80
N ARG A 45 3.09 -7.53 -12.20
CA ARG A 45 2.75 -6.91 -10.90
C ARG A 45 1.42 -6.13 -10.90
N LEU A 46 0.84 -5.92 -12.08
CA LEU A 46 -0.43 -5.20 -12.27
C LEU A 46 -1.66 -6.12 -12.36
N PHE A 47 -1.49 -7.43 -12.32
CA PHE A 47 -2.59 -8.38 -12.40
C PHE A 47 -2.87 -9.04 -11.03
N ALA A 48 -3.46 -8.27 -10.09
CA ALA A 48 -4.36 -8.88 -9.12
C ALA A 48 -5.73 -8.95 -9.81
N PRO A 49 -6.35 -10.12 -9.96
CA PRO A 49 -7.68 -10.21 -10.58
C PRO A 49 -8.68 -9.42 -9.71
N ASP A 50 -9.36 -8.47 -10.34
CA ASP A 50 -10.37 -7.58 -9.74
C ASP A 50 -11.68 -8.30 -9.36
N PHE A 51 -11.66 -9.61 -9.17
CA PHE A 51 -12.86 -10.44 -9.11
C PHE A 51 -13.85 -10.13 -7.99
N HIS A 52 -13.51 -9.29 -7.00
CA HIS A 52 -14.41 -8.93 -5.90
C HIS A 52 -14.25 -7.53 -5.34
N LEU A 53 -13.60 -6.62 -6.05
CA LEU A 53 -13.50 -5.23 -5.61
C LEU A 53 -14.81 -4.50 -5.92
N ARG A 54 -15.34 -3.81 -4.93
CA ARG A 54 -16.42 -2.83 -5.17
C ARG A 54 -15.91 -1.78 -6.17
N PRO A 55 -16.73 -1.33 -7.14
CA PRO A 55 -16.31 -0.38 -8.18
C PRO A 55 -15.63 0.87 -7.62
N GLU A 56 -16.10 1.37 -6.47
CA GLU A 56 -15.55 2.55 -5.80
C GLU A 56 -14.13 2.32 -5.30
N VAL A 57 -13.83 1.11 -4.84
CA VAL A 57 -12.47 0.73 -4.40
C VAL A 57 -11.54 0.62 -5.61
N GLY A 58 -12.03 0.12 -6.75
CA GLY A 58 -11.28 0.06 -7.99
C GLY A 58 -10.86 1.45 -8.49
N GLN A 59 -11.75 2.42 -8.50
CA GLN A 59 -11.46 3.81 -8.88
C GLN A 59 -10.46 4.45 -7.91
N THR A 60 -10.62 4.22 -6.61
CA THR A 60 -9.69 4.70 -5.60
C THR A 60 -8.29 4.11 -5.80
N LEU A 61 -8.18 2.81 -6.07
CA LEU A 61 -6.90 2.14 -6.34
C LEU A 61 -6.20 2.72 -7.58
N GLU A 62 -6.94 3.00 -8.64
CA GLU A 62 -6.37 3.60 -9.85
C GLU A 62 -5.82 5.01 -9.57
N THR A 63 -6.56 5.83 -8.83
CA THR A 63 -6.11 7.15 -8.41
C THR A 63 -4.84 7.07 -7.54
N VAL A 64 -4.80 6.13 -6.60
CA VAL A 64 -3.63 5.91 -5.74
C VAL A 64 -2.42 5.41 -6.54
N ARG A 65 -2.61 4.46 -7.47
CA ARG A 65 -1.52 3.99 -8.35
C ARG A 65 -0.92 5.12 -9.17
N ARG A 66 -1.77 5.95 -9.74
CA ARG A 66 -1.37 7.12 -10.49
C ARG A 66 -0.57 8.10 -9.61
N ALA A 67 -1.05 8.38 -8.41
CA ALA A 67 -0.36 9.25 -7.46
C ALA A 67 1.05 8.73 -7.09
N ILE A 68 1.20 7.42 -6.89
CA ILE A 68 2.50 6.80 -6.63
C ILE A 68 3.42 6.94 -7.84
N GLY A 69 2.93 6.63 -9.05
CA GLY A 69 3.71 6.69 -10.28
C GLY A 69 4.18 8.10 -10.63
N GLU A 70 3.33 9.10 -10.43
CA GLU A 70 3.58 10.52 -10.71
C GLU A 70 4.19 11.27 -9.52
N ARG A 71 4.40 10.62 -8.38
CA ARG A 71 4.81 11.24 -7.10
C ARG A 71 3.97 12.46 -6.74
N ARG A 72 2.66 12.30 -6.77
CA ARG A 72 1.69 13.32 -6.39
C ARG A 72 1.10 13.03 -5.03
N ARG A 73 0.94 14.06 -4.23
CA ARG A 73 0.25 13.98 -2.95
C ARG A 73 -1.18 13.51 -3.16
N LEU A 74 -1.70 12.81 -2.15
CA LEU A 74 -3.11 12.43 -2.09
C LEU A 74 -3.77 13.15 -0.94
N ARG A 75 -4.95 13.68 -1.19
CA ARG A 75 -5.87 14.17 -0.17
C ARG A 75 -7.12 13.31 -0.19
N PHE A 76 -7.54 12.84 0.97
CA PHE A 76 -8.74 11.98 1.08
C PHE A 76 -9.41 12.08 2.45
N GLY A 77 -10.72 11.78 2.49
CA GLY A 77 -11.44 11.49 3.71
C GLY A 77 -11.11 10.08 4.20
N TYR A 78 -10.97 9.88 5.48
CA TYR A 78 -10.66 8.58 6.06
C TYR A 78 -11.56 8.27 7.25
N LEU A 79 -12.19 7.10 7.22
CA LEU A 79 -12.98 6.55 8.33
C LEU A 79 -12.11 5.58 9.13
N ASP A 80 -11.78 5.96 10.37
CA ASP A 80 -10.96 5.10 11.24
C ASP A 80 -11.76 3.93 11.86
N LEU A 81 -11.08 3.07 12.60
CA LEU A 81 -11.73 1.93 13.28
C LEU A 81 -12.71 2.34 14.37
N ALA A 82 -12.57 3.55 14.91
CA ALA A 82 -13.46 4.10 15.92
C ALA A 82 -14.65 4.87 15.31
N GLY A 83 -14.82 4.81 13.98
CA GLY A 83 -15.89 5.51 13.27
C GLY A 83 -15.68 7.01 13.11
N ARG A 84 -14.49 7.53 13.37
CA ARG A 84 -14.18 8.96 13.24
C ARG A 84 -13.76 9.28 11.82
N VAL A 85 -14.35 10.31 11.25
CA VAL A 85 -13.98 10.83 9.93
C VAL A 85 -12.89 11.89 10.08
N SER A 86 -11.88 11.84 9.25
CA SER A 86 -10.79 12.82 9.21
C SER A 86 -10.27 13.01 7.79
N THR A 87 -9.82 14.20 7.45
CA THR A 87 -9.13 14.46 6.19
C THR A 87 -7.63 14.20 6.35
N ARG A 88 -7.04 13.56 5.36
CA ARG A 88 -5.61 13.24 5.32
C ARG A 88 -4.98 13.84 4.08
N SER A 89 -3.75 14.33 4.22
CA SER A 89 -2.84 14.67 3.13
C SER A 89 -1.57 13.84 3.30
N VAL A 90 -1.19 13.09 2.26
CA VAL A 90 -0.10 12.13 2.34
C VAL A 90 0.77 12.15 1.08
N GLU A 91 2.02 11.75 1.23
CA GLU A 91 2.93 11.39 0.15
C GLU A 91 2.85 9.86 -0.03
N PRO A 92 2.17 9.36 -1.09
CA PRO A 92 1.96 7.92 -1.29
C PRO A 92 3.26 7.23 -1.71
N LEU A 93 3.58 6.09 -1.10
CA LEU A 93 4.83 5.37 -1.31
C LEU A 93 4.63 4.01 -1.97
N GLY A 94 3.56 3.30 -1.64
CA GLY A 94 3.30 1.98 -2.19
C GLY A 94 1.97 1.39 -1.77
N LEU A 95 1.46 0.45 -2.57
CA LEU A 95 0.24 -0.32 -2.30
C LEU A 95 0.58 -1.75 -1.95
N TYR A 96 -0.10 -2.30 -0.96
CA TYR A 96 0.03 -3.68 -0.52
C TYR A 96 -1.33 -4.37 -0.47
N TYR A 97 -1.36 -5.63 -0.91
CA TYR A 97 -2.54 -6.47 -0.87
C TYR A 97 -2.38 -7.60 0.16
N TRP A 98 -3.35 -7.72 1.05
CA TRP A 98 -3.35 -8.67 2.17
C TRP A 98 -4.42 -9.75 2.00
N GLY A 99 -4.61 -10.25 0.79
CA GLY A 99 -5.54 -11.33 0.47
C GLY A 99 -7.03 -10.93 0.40
N ALA A 100 -7.43 -9.81 1.01
CA ALA A 100 -8.79 -9.25 0.92
C ALA A 100 -8.81 -7.73 1.04
N THR A 101 -7.70 -7.12 1.44
CA THR A 101 -7.64 -5.69 1.77
C THR A 101 -6.42 -5.05 1.12
N TRP A 102 -6.65 -3.92 0.43
CA TRP A 102 -5.58 -3.05 -0.04
C TRP A 102 -5.23 -2.01 1.00
N THR A 103 -3.94 -1.78 1.19
CA THR A 103 -3.44 -0.73 2.07
C THR A 103 -2.43 0.14 1.35
N LEU A 104 -2.46 1.44 1.63
CA LEU A 104 -1.52 2.44 1.17
C LEU A 104 -0.47 2.70 2.24
N ALA A 105 0.80 2.42 1.93
CA ALA A 105 1.93 2.90 2.70
C ALA A 105 2.25 4.34 2.30
N ASP A 106 2.39 5.23 3.25
CA ASP A 106 2.58 6.64 2.98
C ASP A 106 3.36 7.37 4.08
N TRP A 107 3.78 8.60 3.75
CA TRP A 107 4.19 9.61 4.72
C TRP A 107 3.03 10.57 4.96
N CYS A 108 2.49 10.57 6.17
CA CYS A 108 1.38 11.43 6.55
C CYS A 108 1.90 12.79 7.03
N GLU A 109 1.59 13.85 6.29
CA GLU A 109 2.07 15.22 6.58
C GLU A 109 1.59 15.73 7.94
N SER A 110 0.30 15.55 8.27
CA SER A 110 -0.29 16.03 9.52
C SER A 110 0.27 15.34 10.77
N ARG A 111 0.91 14.18 10.61
CA ARG A 111 1.50 13.41 11.71
C ARG A 111 3.03 13.41 11.66
N ALA A 112 3.63 13.91 10.58
CA ALA A 112 5.06 13.83 10.30
C ALA A 112 5.61 12.41 10.55
N ALA A 113 4.90 11.39 10.06
CA ALA A 113 5.21 9.97 10.32
C ALA A 113 4.70 9.07 9.21
N PHE A 114 5.34 7.92 9.06
CA PHE A 114 4.84 6.85 8.22
C PHE A 114 3.50 6.33 8.74
N ARG A 115 2.57 6.08 7.82
CA ARG A 115 1.25 5.51 8.09
C ARG A 115 0.90 4.48 7.05
N ASN A 116 -0.14 3.73 7.38
CA ASN A 116 -0.72 2.73 6.51
C ASN A 116 -2.25 2.87 6.57
N PHE A 117 -2.87 3.18 5.44
CA PHE A 117 -4.31 3.39 5.35
C PHE A 117 -4.97 2.31 4.51
N ARG A 118 -6.09 1.79 4.96
CA ARG A 118 -6.92 0.88 4.18
C ARG A 118 -7.64 1.64 3.08
N VAL A 119 -7.50 1.16 1.85
CA VAL A 119 -8.08 1.83 0.67
C VAL A 119 -9.60 1.82 0.68
N ASP A 120 -10.21 0.74 1.19
CA ASP A 120 -11.67 0.59 1.31
C ASP A 120 -12.32 1.53 2.36
N ARG A 121 -11.52 2.28 3.12
CA ARG A 121 -11.95 3.30 4.09
C ARG A 121 -11.68 4.73 3.65
N MET A 122 -11.16 4.89 2.43
CA MET A 122 -10.93 6.19 1.83
C MET A 122 -12.18 6.69 1.11
N SER A 123 -12.41 7.98 1.15
CA SER A 123 -13.46 8.67 0.40
C SER A 123 -12.91 9.96 -0.20
N THR A 124 -13.52 10.44 -1.27
CA THR A 124 -13.15 11.72 -1.90
C THR A 124 -11.63 11.84 -2.11
N VAL A 125 -11.08 10.89 -2.88
CA VAL A 125 -9.64 10.83 -3.13
C VAL A 125 -9.26 11.78 -4.26
N GLU A 126 -8.40 12.75 -3.95
CA GLU A 126 -7.97 13.81 -4.85
C GLU A 126 -6.45 13.78 -5.04
N LEU A 127 -6.01 13.99 -6.30
CA LEU A 127 -4.59 14.18 -6.63
C LEU A 127 -4.17 15.60 -6.29
N GLY A 128 -3.15 15.73 -5.46
CA GLY A 128 -2.53 17.00 -5.12
C GLY A 128 -1.34 17.35 -6.04
N VAL A 129 -0.47 18.22 -5.55
CA VAL A 129 0.77 18.63 -6.21
C VAL A 129 1.84 17.53 -6.15
N GLU A 130 2.82 17.61 -7.01
CA GLU A 130 3.99 16.74 -6.96
C GLU A 130 4.81 16.98 -5.69
N PHE A 131 5.49 15.93 -5.21
CA PHE A 131 6.41 16.01 -4.10
C PHE A 131 7.80 15.50 -4.51
N PRO A 132 8.88 16.10 -3.98
CA PRO A 132 10.24 15.69 -4.30
C PRO A 132 10.54 14.30 -3.72
N ALA A 133 11.40 13.55 -4.39
CA ALA A 133 11.94 12.32 -3.82
C ALA A 133 12.81 12.67 -2.60
N ALA A 134 12.54 12.01 -1.48
CA ALA A 134 13.28 12.19 -0.24
C ALA A 134 13.64 10.79 0.31
N PRO A 135 14.93 10.45 0.43
CA PRO A 135 15.35 9.12 0.88
C PRO A 135 14.77 8.73 2.24
N GLU A 136 14.64 9.68 3.16
CA GLU A 136 14.08 9.49 4.48
C GLU A 136 12.56 9.26 4.50
N LYS A 137 11.88 9.58 3.39
CA LYS A 137 10.44 9.36 3.18
C LYS A 137 10.18 8.36 2.06
N SER A 138 11.13 7.47 1.80
CA SER A 138 11.01 6.45 0.76
C SER A 138 10.22 5.23 1.24
N LEU A 139 9.80 4.38 0.29
CA LEU A 139 9.23 3.08 0.62
C LEU A 139 10.21 2.20 1.40
N GLU A 140 11.50 2.29 1.14
CA GLU A 140 12.54 1.57 1.87
C GLU A 140 12.60 2.05 3.33
N ALA A 141 12.59 3.37 3.57
CA ALA A 141 12.55 3.95 4.90
C ALA A 141 11.28 3.53 5.67
N PHE A 142 10.11 3.48 4.98
CA PHE A 142 8.87 2.94 5.55
C PHE A 142 9.05 1.49 6.01
N LEU A 143 9.60 0.61 5.18
CA LEU A 143 9.80 -0.80 5.52
C LEU A 143 10.75 -0.98 6.71
N ILE A 144 11.82 -0.18 6.77
CA ILE A 144 12.75 -0.18 7.91
C ILE A 144 12.04 0.28 9.20
N ALA A 145 11.24 1.34 9.12
CA ALA A 145 10.48 1.84 10.26
C ALA A 145 9.47 0.82 10.78
N MET A 146 8.76 0.09 9.88
CA MET A 146 7.80 -0.95 10.26
C MET A 146 8.45 -2.15 10.93
N ARG A 147 9.68 -2.52 10.54
CA ARG A 147 10.44 -3.60 11.19
C ARG A 147 10.86 -3.27 12.64
N ARG A 148 10.97 -2.00 12.98
CA ARG A 148 11.43 -1.52 14.30
C ARG A 148 10.28 -1.29 15.28
N GLN A 149 9.04 -1.37 14.82
CA GLN A 149 7.88 -1.30 15.71
C GLN A 149 7.66 -2.68 16.34
N PRO A 150 7.67 -2.79 17.68
CA PRO A 150 7.49 -4.05 18.40
C PRO A 150 6.08 -4.63 18.24
#